data_2a43c1230073e9e3da17bc081803f8c3
#
_entry.id   2a43c1230073e9e3da17bc081803f8c3
#
_cell.length_a   1.000
_cell.length_b   1.000
_cell.length_c   1.000
_cell.angle_alpha   90.00
_cell.angle_beta   90.00
_cell.angle_gamma   90.00
#
_symmetry.space_group_name_H-M   'P 1'
#
loop_
_entity.id
_entity.type
_entity.pdbx_description
1 polymer ?
#
loop_
_entity_poly.entity_id
_entity_poly.type
_entity_poly.pdbx_seq_one_letter_code
_entity_poly.pdbx_strand_id
1 'polypeptide(L)'
;MVTSMVIVSVAIVGYAVFWSWYVGFGHKISEQQLSCYMACIEQTQLSPESIESFRNFFTNDDGKEFFMVNLLHLKSPKRESRALLDKYTSVFVSKLMKRAGHPYFFGLAQAMNIENVHCDTADGWTSAAIMRYRSRKDLGDMIVDTLGQEHHGFKLAALEKTLAFPVSGTLNIGSVPLMVGLVVALISCVIHLMIG
;
A
#
# COMPACT_ATOMS: atom_id res chain seq x y z
N MET A 1 14.86 -27.95 -29.36
CA MET A 1 15.92 -27.03 -28.85
C MET A 1 15.58 -25.56 -29.07
N VAL A 2 15.27 -25.11 -30.29
CA VAL A 2 14.88 -23.69 -30.58
C VAL A 2 13.61 -23.28 -29.82
N THR A 3 12.56 -24.10 -29.86
CA THR A 3 11.28 -23.84 -29.18
C THR A 3 11.47 -23.65 -27.66
N SER A 4 12.29 -24.52 -27.05
CA SER A 4 12.59 -24.41 -25.60
C SER A 4 13.33 -23.12 -25.25
N MET A 5 14.29 -22.70 -26.09
CA MET A 5 14.99 -21.42 -25.88
C MET A 5 14.04 -20.23 -25.99
N VAL A 6 13.10 -20.26 -26.92
CA VAL A 6 12.09 -19.18 -27.07
C VAL A 6 11.21 -19.09 -25.83
N ILE A 7 10.69 -20.24 -25.33
CA ILE A 7 9.83 -20.27 -24.14
C ILE A 7 10.57 -19.65 -22.94
N VAL A 8 11.79 -20.10 -22.67
CA VAL A 8 12.60 -19.62 -21.55
C VAL A 8 12.90 -18.11 -21.71
N SER A 9 13.25 -17.66 -22.91
CA SER A 9 13.55 -16.25 -23.16
C SER A 9 12.31 -15.37 -22.91
N VAL A 10 11.14 -15.78 -23.39
CA VAL A 10 9.87 -15.04 -23.15
C VAL A 10 9.55 -14.99 -21.66
N ALA A 11 9.73 -16.09 -20.94
CA ALA A 11 9.51 -16.15 -19.49
C ALA A 11 10.44 -15.20 -18.72
N ILE A 12 11.74 -15.19 -19.05
CA ILE A 12 12.73 -14.31 -18.42
C ILE A 12 12.38 -12.85 -18.72
N VAL A 13 12.11 -12.48 -19.95
CA VAL A 13 11.75 -11.10 -20.33
C VAL A 13 10.47 -10.66 -19.63
N GLY A 14 9.43 -11.49 -19.65
CA GLY A 14 8.17 -11.20 -18.98
C GLY A 14 8.34 -10.99 -17.48
N TYR A 15 9.14 -11.85 -16.83
CA TYR A 15 9.45 -11.70 -15.41
C TYR A 15 10.29 -10.46 -15.13
N ALA A 16 11.27 -10.13 -15.94
CA ALA A 16 12.09 -8.93 -15.78
C ALA A 16 11.24 -7.64 -15.92
N VAL A 17 10.28 -7.59 -16.86
CA VAL A 17 9.34 -6.49 -17.00
C VAL A 17 8.44 -6.37 -15.76
N PHE A 18 7.87 -7.48 -15.29
CA PHE A 18 7.10 -7.51 -14.05
C PHE A 18 7.91 -7.03 -12.85
N TRP A 19 9.14 -7.57 -12.68
CA TRP A 19 10.04 -7.18 -11.59
C TRP A 19 10.32 -5.68 -11.61
N SER A 20 10.69 -5.14 -12.77
CA SER A 20 10.99 -3.72 -12.94
C SER A 20 9.81 -2.82 -12.58
N TRP A 21 8.61 -3.21 -12.98
CA TRP A 21 7.39 -2.49 -12.63
C TRP A 21 7.07 -2.60 -11.13
N TYR A 22 7.18 -3.81 -10.55
CA TYR A 22 6.80 -4.09 -9.16
C TYR A 22 7.76 -3.48 -8.14
N VAL A 23 9.06 -3.63 -8.35
CA VAL A 23 10.09 -3.13 -7.43
C VAL A 23 10.35 -1.64 -7.67
N GLY A 24 10.29 -1.19 -8.93
CA GLY A 24 10.72 0.15 -9.34
C GLY A 24 12.25 0.30 -9.36
N PHE A 25 12.70 1.49 -9.71
CA PHE A 25 14.13 1.80 -9.83
C PHE A 25 14.67 2.71 -8.71
N GLY A 26 13.96 2.80 -7.59
CA GLY A 26 14.41 3.56 -6.43
C GLY A 26 14.46 5.08 -6.68
N HIS A 27 13.57 5.62 -7.51
CA HIS A 27 13.49 7.06 -7.75
C HIS A 27 13.06 7.78 -6.47
N LYS A 28 13.94 8.61 -5.95
CA LYS A 28 13.67 9.45 -4.79
C LYS A 28 12.80 10.64 -5.14
N ILE A 29 12.15 11.17 -4.13
CA ILE A 29 11.35 12.40 -4.21
C ILE A 29 12.28 13.58 -4.49
N SER A 30 11.99 14.37 -5.52
CA SER A 30 12.69 15.65 -5.79
C SER A 30 12.19 16.76 -4.87
N GLU A 31 12.97 17.82 -4.69
CA GLU A 31 12.57 18.99 -3.89
C GLU A 31 11.25 19.61 -4.36
N GLN A 32 11.05 19.68 -5.68
CA GLN A 32 9.82 20.19 -6.27
C GLN A 32 8.61 19.28 -5.93
N GLN A 33 8.79 17.96 -5.97
CA GLN A 33 7.74 17.01 -5.59
C GLN A 33 7.45 17.10 -4.10
N LEU A 34 8.48 17.19 -3.24
CA LEU A 34 8.31 17.37 -1.81
C LEU A 34 7.48 18.62 -1.49
N SER A 35 7.80 19.75 -2.12
CA SER A 35 7.05 21.00 -1.95
C SER A 35 5.60 20.84 -2.37
N CYS A 36 5.32 20.16 -3.49
CA CYS A 36 3.96 19.89 -3.95
C CYS A 36 3.18 19.00 -2.97
N TYR A 37 3.80 17.92 -2.48
CA TYR A 37 3.16 17.01 -1.53
C TYR A 37 2.84 17.70 -0.21
N MET A 38 3.80 18.49 0.31
CA MET A 38 3.60 19.22 1.55
C MET A 38 2.52 20.29 1.42
N ALA A 39 2.49 21.04 0.30
CA ALA A 39 1.43 22.02 0.06
C ALA A 39 0.02 21.38 0.04
N CYS A 40 -0.12 20.16 -0.47
CA CYS A 40 -1.38 19.43 -0.41
C CYS A 40 -1.72 18.99 1.02
N ILE A 41 -0.74 18.49 1.78
CA ILE A 41 -0.94 17.99 3.15
C ILE A 41 -1.30 19.13 4.10
N GLU A 42 -0.65 20.28 3.97
CA GLU A 42 -0.90 21.47 4.79
C GLU A 42 -2.31 22.07 4.61
N GLN A 43 -3.00 21.73 3.51
CA GLN A 43 -4.41 22.10 3.29
C GLN A 43 -5.38 21.15 3.99
N THR A 44 -4.90 20.06 4.61
CA THR A 44 -5.75 19.11 5.34
C THR A 44 -5.97 19.56 6.79
N GLN A 45 -6.93 18.92 7.45
CA GLN A 45 -7.22 19.12 8.88
C GLN A 45 -6.35 18.22 9.80
N LEU A 46 -5.15 17.85 9.35
CA LEU A 46 -4.21 17.08 10.16
C LEU A 46 -3.60 17.96 11.26
N SER A 47 -3.21 17.34 12.37
CA SER A 47 -2.48 18.03 13.43
C SER A 47 -1.09 18.49 12.96
N PRO A 48 -0.53 19.56 13.55
CA PRO A 48 0.83 20.01 13.21
C PRO A 48 1.88 18.90 13.34
N GLU A 49 1.75 18.01 14.34
CA GLU A 49 2.64 16.87 14.56
C GLU A 49 2.54 15.86 13.42
N SER A 50 1.33 15.62 12.90
CA SER A 50 1.12 14.75 11.75
C SER A 50 1.72 15.33 10.48
N ILE A 51 1.57 16.63 10.25
CA ILE A 51 2.17 17.33 9.10
C ILE A 51 3.70 17.24 9.17
N GLU A 52 4.30 17.46 10.34
CA GLU A 52 5.74 17.34 10.52
C GLU A 52 6.23 15.89 10.35
N SER A 53 5.44 14.92 10.79
CA SER A 53 5.73 13.49 10.55
C SER A 53 5.75 13.16 9.05
N PHE A 54 4.82 13.69 8.27
CA PHE A 54 4.84 13.57 6.80
C PHE A 54 6.06 14.23 6.19
N ARG A 55 6.41 15.43 6.63
CA ARG A 55 7.60 16.15 6.15
C ARG A 55 8.86 15.33 6.39
N ASN A 56 9.06 14.84 7.61
CA ASN A 56 10.19 13.99 7.97
C ASN A 56 10.21 12.69 7.18
N PHE A 57 9.05 12.07 6.99
CA PHE A 57 8.93 10.84 6.22
C PHE A 57 9.34 11.03 4.75
N PHE A 58 8.88 12.09 4.09
CA PHE A 58 9.22 12.36 2.69
C PHE A 58 10.64 12.89 2.49
N THR A 59 11.15 13.72 3.41
CA THR A 59 12.53 14.23 3.35
C THR A 59 13.56 13.12 3.44
N ASN A 60 13.28 12.08 4.26
CA ASN A 60 14.17 10.94 4.44
C ASN A 60 13.88 9.81 3.44
N ASP A 61 13.39 10.11 2.22
CA ASP A 61 13.07 9.12 1.21
C ASP A 61 14.34 8.36 0.75
N ASP A 62 14.30 7.05 0.89
CA ASP A 62 15.35 6.11 0.44
C ASP A 62 15.03 5.44 -0.91
N GLY A 63 13.87 5.76 -1.50
CA GLY A 63 13.37 5.20 -2.76
C GLY A 63 12.87 3.75 -2.65
N LYS A 64 12.77 3.20 -1.45
CA LYS A 64 12.37 1.81 -1.21
C LYS A 64 10.89 1.68 -0.89
N GLU A 65 10.41 0.43 -0.99
CA GLU A 65 9.07 0.06 -0.55
C GLU A 65 8.89 0.24 0.96
N PHE A 66 7.66 0.46 1.35
CA PHE A 66 7.24 0.44 2.74
C PHE A 66 5.80 -0.06 2.87
N PHE A 67 5.41 -0.36 4.10
CA PHE A 67 4.07 -0.81 4.42
C PHE A 67 3.40 0.22 5.33
N MET A 68 2.20 0.66 4.96
CA MET A 68 1.39 1.52 5.82
C MET A 68 0.47 0.64 6.66
N VAL A 69 0.72 0.59 7.94
CA VAL A 69 -0.16 -0.05 8.93
C VAL A 69 -1.29 0.92 9.25
N ASN A 70 -2.53 0.46 9.14
CA ASN A 70 -3.72 1.23 9.45
C ASN A 70 -4.55 0.51 10.48
N LEU A 71 -4.82 1.14 11.60
CA LEU A 71 -5.81 0.71 12.57
C LEU A 71 -7.06 1.57 12.40
N LEU A 72 -8.21 0.94 12.30
CA LEU A 72 -9.46 1.59 11.94
C LEU A 72 -10.55 1.31 12.98
N HIS A 73 -11.26 2.35 13.40
CA HIS A 73 -12.46 2.22 14.22
C HIS A 73 -13.63 2.87 13.50
N LEU A 74 -14.65 2.06 13.18
CA LEU A 74 -15.84 2.53 12.47
C LEU A 74 -16.79 3.26 13.40
N LYS A 75 -17.38 4.36 12.91
CA LYS A 75 -18.51 5.04 13.56
C LYS A 75 -19.71 4.11 13.69
N SER A 76 -20.59 4.41 14.61
CA SER A 76 -21.91 3.80 14.68
C SER A 76 -22.91 4.62 13.85
N PRO A 77 -23.82 3.99 13.06
CA PRO A 77 -23.99 2.54 12.94
C PRO A 77 -22.95 1.91 11.99
N LYS A 78 -22.31 0.82 12.42
CA LYS A 78 -21.16 0.19 11.74
C LYS A 78 -21.46 -0.25 10.30
N ARG A 79 -22.71 -0.58 9.98
CA ARG A 79 -23.12 -1.01 8.63
C ARG A 79 -22.96 0.13 7.60
N GLU A 80 -23.42 1.32 7.94
CA GLU A 80 -23.34 2.50 7.08
C GLU A 80 -21.89 2.95 6.93
N SER A 81 -21.15 3.01 8.03
CA SER A 81 -19.74 3.35 8.05
C SER A 81 -18.90 2.39 7.22
N ARG A 82 -19.21 1.09 7.25
CA ARG A 82 -18.55 0.10 6.39
C ARG A 82 -18.84 0.38 4.92
N ALA A 83 -20.08 0.67 4.54
CA ALA A 83 -20.42 0.98 3.15
C ALA A 83 -19.69 2.25 2.63
N LEU A 84 -19.49 3.25 3.48
CA LEU A 84 -18.69 4.43 3.15
C LEU A 84 -17.21 4.09 3.00
N LEU A 85 -16.67 3.29 3.91
CA LEU A 85 -15.28 2.84 3.85
C LEU A 85 -15.01 2.00 2.61
N ASP A 86 -15.95 1.13 2.21
CA ASP A 86 -15.85 0.30 1.00
C ASP A 86 -15.82 1.17 -0.27
N LYS A 87 -16.64 2.23 -0.34
CA LYS A 87 -16.59 3.22 -1.44
C LYS A 87 -15.22 3.88 -1.53
N TYR A 88 -14.67 4.34 -0.41
CA TYR A 88 -13.32 4.90 -0.37
C TYR A 88 -12.28 3.88 -0.83
N THR A 89 -12.30 2.69 -0.24
CA THR A 89 -11.29 1.65 -0.44
C THR A 89 -11.24 1.17 -1.89
N SER A 90 -12.38 1.03 -2.56
CA SER A 90 -12.43 0.58 -3.96
C SER A 90 -11.65 1.51 -4.90
N VAL A 91 -11.81 2.82 -4.75
CA VAL A 91 -11.09 3.82 -5.54
C VAL A 91 -9.61 3.88 -5.14
N PHE A 92 -9.35 3.88 -3.82
CA PHE A 92 -8.01 3.93 -3.28
C PHE A 92 -7.15 2.74 -3.73
N VAL A 93 -7.66 1.50 -3.59
CA VAL A 93 -6.95 0.28 -4.00
C VAL A 93 -6.69 0.27 -5.51
N SER A 94 -7.65 0.71 -6.32
CA SER A 94 -7.45 0.82 -7.78
C SER A 94 -6.27 1.75 -8.13
N LYS A 95 -6.18 2.91 -7.47
CA LYS A 95 -5.06 3.86 -7.67
C LYS A 95 -3.74 3.31 -7.15
N LEU A 96 -3.77 2.60 -6.02
CA LEU A 96 -2.62 1.95 -5.41
C LEU A 96 -2.04 0.87 -6.34
N MET A 97 -2.89 0.00 -6.88
CA MET A 97 -2.46 -1.10 -7.79
C MET A 97 -1.85 -0.58 -9.09
N LYS A 98 -2.31 0.54 -9.63
CA LYS A 98 -1.70 1.19 -10.81
C LYS A 98 -0.24 1.59 -10.56
N ARG A 99 0.15 1.78 -9.29
CA ARG A 99 1.51 2.13 -8.85
C ARG A 99 2.28 0.95 -8.26
N ALA A 100 1.90 -0.28 -8.64
CA ALA A 100 2.47 -1.52 -8.11
C ALA A 100 2.35 -1.67 -6.58
N GLY A 101 1.51 -0.88 -5.92
CA GLY A 101 1.12 -1.08 -4.54
C GLY A 101 -0.08 -2.03 -4.45
N HIS A 102 -0.32 -2.61 -3.29
CA HIS A 102 -1.48 -3.49 -3.08
C HIS A 102 -1.81 -3.65 -1.59
N PRO A 103 -3.05 -4.06 -1.25
CA PRO A 103 -3.33 -4.55 0.08
C PRO A 103 -2.44 -5.77 0.39
N TYR A 104 -1.75 -5.72 1.52
CA TYR A 104 -0.91 -6.82 2.00
C TYR A 104 -1.63 -7.66 3.04
N PHE A 105 -2.41 -7.01 3.90
CA PHE A 105 -3.22 -7.66 4.92
C PHE A 105 -4.49 -6.84 5.18
N PHE A 106 -5.58 -7.54 5.47
CA PHE A 106 -6.79 -6.96 6.03
C PHE A 106 -7.39 -7.94 7.02
N GLY A 107 -7.70 -7.47 8.23
CA GLY A 107 -8.29 -8.28 9.29
C GLY A 107 -9.34 -7.50 10.08
N LEU A 108 -10.40 -8.21 10.48
CA LEU A 108 -11.40 -7.69 11.41
C LEU A 108 -10.96 -8.05 12.83
N ALA A 109 -11.10 -7.10 13.76
CA ALA A 109 -10.83 -7.35 15.17
C ALA A 109 -11.83 -8.39 15.71
N GLN A 110 -11.32 -9.39 16.40
CA GLN A 110 -12.11 -10.48 16.98
C GLN A 110 -12.49 -10.20 18.44
N ALA A 111 -11.77 -9.30 19.08
CA ALA A 111 -11.98 -8.90 20.48
C ALA A 111 -11.56 -7.44 20.68
N MET A 112 -11.82 -6.92 21.87
CA MET A 112 -11.18 -5.69 22.37
C MET A 112 -9.67 -5.93 22.53
N ASN A 113 -8.90 -4.87 22.81
CA ASN A 113 -7.46 -4.98 23.05
C ASN A 113 -7.17 -6.03 24.12
N ILE A 114 -6.37 -7.03 23.79
CA ILE A 114 -5.97 -8.08 24.74
C ILE A 114 -4.91 -7.54 25.70
N GLU A 115 -4.00 -6.71 25.18
CA GLU A 115 -2.96 -6.04 25.96
C GLU A 115 -3.01 -4.54 25.68
N ASN A 116 -2.97 -3.75 26.73
CA ASN A 116 -3.02 -2.29 26.65
C ASN A 116 -2.11 -1.72 27.75
N VAL A 117 -0.84 -1.47 27.40
CA VAL A 117 0.17 -0.94 28.32
C VAL A 117 0.53 0.47 27.90
N HIS A 118 0.35 1.44 28.78
CA HIS A 118 0.64 2.87 28.55
C HIS A 118 -0.05 3.44 27.30
N CYS A 119 -1.20 2.92 26.90
CA CYS A 119 -2.03 3.43 25.82
C CYS A 119 -3.37 3.92 26.37
N ASP A 120 -3.79 5.12 25.97
CA ASP A 120 -5.05 5.74 26.43
C ASP A 120 -6.29 5.24 25.65
N THR A 121 -6.18 4.16 24.89
CA THR A 121 -7.26 3.68 24.04
C THR A 121 -8.09 2.61 24.72
N ALA A 122 -9.11 3.00 25.46
CA ALA A 122 -10.10 2.06 26.04
C ALA A 122 -10.96 1.36 24.98
N ASP A 123 -11.15 1.99 23.81
CA ASP A 123 -12.23 1.64 22.88
C ASP A 123 -11.87 0.58 21.82
N GLY A 124 -10.66 0.06 21.80
CA GLY A 124 -10.24 -0.94 20.82
C GLY A 124 -10.31 -0.48 19.35
N TRP A 125 -10.20 -1.43 18.44
CA TRP A 125 -10.23 -1.23 17.00
C TRP A 125 -11.25 -2.16 16.35
N THR A 126 -11.82 -1.78 15.19
CA THR A 126 -12.73 -2.64 14.43
C THR A 126 -12.02 -3.46 13.37
N SER A 127 -10.91 -2.95 12.86
CA SER A 127 -10.12 -3.64 11.83
C SER A 127 -8.70 -3.10 11.75
N ALA A 128 -7.82 -3.91 11.15
CA ALA A 128 -6.47 -3.52 10.76
C ALA A 128 -6.25 -3.80 9.28
N ALA A 129 -5.51 -2.93 8.62
CA ALA A 129 -5.11 -3.09 7.23
C ALA A 129 -3.64 -2.72 7.06
N ILE A 130 -2.93 -3.47 6.23
CA ILE A 130 -1.57 -3.16 5.83
C ILE A 130 -1.55 -3.00 4.32
N MET A 131 -1.08 -1.85 3.85
CA MET A 131 -0.98 -1.52 2.44
C MET A 131 0.49 -1.41 2.05
N ARG A 132 0.92 -2.18 1.06
CA ARG A 132 2.24 -2.03 0.47
C ARG A 132 2.25 -0.86 -0.50
N TYR A 133 3.25 0.00 -0.37
CA TYR A 133 3.62 1.02 -1.35
C TYR A 133 4.99 0.70 -1.92
N ARG A 134 5.15 0.84 -3.24
CA ARG A 134 6.42 0.62 -3.92
C ARG A 134 7.48 1.66 -3.50
N SER A 135 7.04 2.91 -3.22
CA SER A 135 7.90 4.01 -2.78
C SER A 135 7.12 5.09 -2.02
N ARG A 136 7.84 5.96 -1.30
CA ARG A 136 7.24 7.15 -0.67
C ARG A 136 6.73 8.13 -1.71
N LYS A 137 7.39 8.20 -2.88
CA LYS A 137 6.94 8.97 -4.03
C LYS A 137 5.54 8.54 -4.48
N ASP A 138 5.28 7.23 -4.60
CA ASP A 138 3.95 6.73 -5.00
C ASP A 138 2.85 7.11 -4.00
N LEU A 139 3.17 7.16 -2.69
CA LEU A 139 2.24 7.70 -1.69
C LEU A 139 1.99 9.18 -1.91
N GLY A 140 3.04 9.98 -2.13
CA GLY A 140 2.92 11.42 -2.38
C GLY A 140 2.07 11.71 -3.62
N ASP A 141 2.31 11.00 -4.71
CA ASP A 141 1.50 11.10 -5.94
C ASP A 141 0.03 10.72 -5.67
N MET A 142 -0.23 9.69 -4.85
CA MET A 142 -1.59 9.32 -4.45
C MET A 142 -2.26 10.39 -3.58
N ILE A 143 -1.51 11.04 -2.68
CA ILE A 143 -2.02 12.14 -1.86
C ILE A 143 -2.49 13.29 -2.77
N VAL A 144 -1.67 13.72 -3.72
CA VAL A 144 -2.02 14.77 -4.68
C VAL A 144 -3.25 14.36 -5.51
N ASP A 145 -3.32 13.11 -5.96
CA ASP A 145 -4.44 12.59 -6.75
C ASP A 145 -5.76 12.41 -5.97
N THR A 146 -5.71 12.39 -4.65
CA THR A 146 -6.87 12.06 -3.80
C THR A 146 -7.30 13.16 -2.86
N LEU A 147 -6.41 14.05 -2.44
CA LEU A 147 -6.74 15.20 -1.62
C LEU A 147 -7.54 16.20 -2.46
N GLY A 148 -8.67 16.63 -1.93
CA GLY A 148 -9.62 17.51 -2.63
C GLY A 148 -10.69 16.77 -3.45
N GLN A 149 -10.66 15.44 -3.54
CA GLN A 149 -11.74 14.66 -4.13
C GLN A 149 -12.74 14.20 -3.05
N GLU A 150 -14.02 14.07 -3.41
CA GLU A 150 -15.11 13.59 -2.52
C GLU A 150 -14.76 12.27 -1.81
N HIS A 151 -13.92 11.44 -2.43
CA HIS A 151 -13.56 10.13 -1.90
C HIS A 151 -12.85 10.16 -0.55
N HIS A 152 -12.03 11.19 -0.27
CA HIS A 152 -11.40 11.33 1.05
C HIS A 152 -12.45 11.60 2.14
N GLY A 153 -13.50 12.33 1.81
CA GLY A 153 -14.63 12.57 2.69
C GLY A 153 -15.32 11.30 3.17
N PHE A 154 -15.43 10.26 2.31
CA PHE A 154 -16.00 8.97 2.72
C PHE A 154 -15.19 8.29 3.82
N LYS A 155 -13.85 8.37 3.79
CA LYS A 155 -13.00 7.83 4.86
C LYS A 155 -13.27 8.55 6.18
N LEU A 156 -13.29 9.87 6.18
CA LEU A 156 -13.53 10.67 7.38
C LEU A 156 -14.94 10.49 7.94
N ALA A 157 -15.93 10.34 7.05
CA ALA A 157 -17.31 10.06 7.46
C ALA A 157 -17.47 8.67 8.07
N ALA A 158 -16.71 7.68 7.58
CA ALA A 158 -16.80 6.29 8.04
C ALA A 158 -16.09 6.03 9.38
N LEU A 159 -15.05 6.80 9.70
CA LEU A 159 -14.16 6.47 10.83
C LEU A 159 -14.38 7.40 12.02
N GLU A 160 -14.56 6.80 13.20
CA GLU A 160 -14.50 7.49 14.50
C GLU A 160 -13.06 7.91 14.81
N LYS A 161 -12.15 6.95 14.65
CA LYS A 161 -10.70 7.17 14.80
C LYS A 161 -9.92 6.28 13.86
N THR A 162 -8.73 6.71 13.51
CA THR A 162 -7.77 5.93 12.73
C THR A 162 -6.36 6.26 13.16
N LEU A 163 -5.49 5.27 13.12
CA LEU A 163 -4.07 5.44 13.31
C LEU A 163 -3.37 4.83 12.08
N ALA A 164 -2.47 5.57 11.47
CA ALA A 164 -1.70 5.10 10.33
C ALA A 164 -0.22 5.45 10.53
N PHE A 165 0.65 4.47 10.35
CA PHE A 165 2.10 4.69 10.42
C PHE A 165 2.84 3.79 9.44
N PRO A 166 3.94 4.29 8.82
CA PRO A 166 4.76 3.54 7.89
C PRO A 166 5.72 2.62 8.64
N VAL A 167 5.93 1.41 8.10
CA VAL A 167 6.96 0.47 8.57
C VAL A 167 7.76 -0.06 7.39
N SER A 168 9.05 -0.34 7.60
CA SER A 168 9.89 -1.07 6.67
C SER A 168 9.84 -2.55 7.01
N GLY A 169 9.64 -3.40 6.00
CA GLY A 169 9.62 -4.85 6.20
C GLY A 169 11.02 -5.36 6.55
N THR A 170 11.18 -5.91 7.75
CA THR A 170 12.43 -6.59 8.18
C THR A 170 12.40 -8.10 7.90
N LEU A 171 11.19 -8.69 7.87
CA LEU A 171 10.94 -10.08 7.52
C LEU A 171 9.70 -10.14 6.64
N ASN A 172 9.84 -10.63 5.42
CA ASN A 172 8.74 -10.80 4.49
C ASN A 172 8.74 -12.23 3.93
N ILE A 173 7.93 -13.10 4.53
CA ILE A 173 7.84 -14.53 4.14
C ILE A 173 7.03 -14.68 2.82
N GLY A 174 6.15 -13.74 2.51
CA GLY A 174 5.28 -13.74 1.32
C GLY A 174 5.73 -12.77 0.23
N SER A 175 6.94 -12.96 -0.33
CA SER A 175 7.41 -12.10 -1.42
C SER A 175 6.61 -12.34 -2.70
N VAL A 176 5.81 -11.35 -3.14
CA VAL A 176 5.06 -11.42 -4.40
C VAL A 176 5.98 -11.67 -5.60
N PRO A 177 7.14 -11.00 -5.75
CA PRO A 177 8.07 -11.31 -6.83
C PRO A 177 8.55 -12.77 -6.85
N LEU A 178 8.84 -13.34 -5.68
CA LEU A 178 9.23 -14.75 -5.60
C LEU A 178 8.10 -15.68 -6.05
N MET A 179 6.88 -15.44 -5.57
CA MET A 179 5.70 -16.23 -5.97
C MET A 179 5.45 -16.16 -7.48
N VAL A 180 5.49 -14.96 -8.06
CA VAL A 180 5.33 -14.77 -9.51
C VAL A 180 6.46 -15.46 -10.27
N GLY A 181 7.70 -15.36 -9.80
CA GLY A 181 8.83 -16.06 -10.41
C GLY A 181 8.65 -17.59 -10.43
N LEU A 182 8.20 -18.16 -9.31
CA LEU A 182 7.92 -19.60 -9.21
C LEU A 182 6.77 -20.02 -10.14
N VAL A 183 5.69 -19.25 -10.24
CA VAL A 183 4.57 -19.50 -11.14
C VAL A 183 5.02 -19.44 -12.60
N VAL A 184 5.79 -18.41 -12.98
CA VAL A 184 6.34 -18.27 -14.33
C VAL A 184 7.24 -19.46 -14.68
N ALA A 185 8.12 -19.88 -13.75
CA ALA A 185 8.98 -21.06 -13.95
C ALA A 185 8.16 -22.34 -14.13
N LEU A 186 7.15 -22.56 -13.28
CA LEU A 186 6.28 -23.73 -13.36
C LEU A 186 5.52 -23.79 -14.71
N ILE A 187 4.91 -22.69 -15.12
CA ILE A 187 4.20 -22.60 -16.41
C ILE A 187 5.16 -22.90 -17.56
N SER A 188 6.36 -22.31 -17.53
CA SER A 188 7.39 -22.57 -18.57
C SER A 188 7.80 -24.04 -18.64
N CYS A 189 7.95 -24.70 -17.50
CA CYS A 189 8.22 -26.13 -17.43
C CYS A 189 7.08 -26.98 -18.03
N VAL A 190 5.83 -26.68 -17.66
CA VAL A 190 4.65 -27.41 -18.20
C VAL A 190 4.56 -27.25 -19.71
N ILE A 191 4.69 -26.03 -20.23
CA ILE A 191 4.66 -25.78 -21.68
C ILE A 191 5.80 -26.54 -22.37
N HIS A 192 7.00 -26.55 -21.79
CA HIS A 192 8.13 -27.30 -22.35
C HIS A 192 7.84 -28.78 -22.42
N LEU A 193 7.23 -29.39 -21.40
CA LEU A 193 6.86 -30.80 -21.37
C LEU A 193 5.75 -31.17 -22.39
N MET A 194 4.88 -30.21 -22.72
CA MET A 194 3.78 -30.42 -23.67
C MET A 194 4.24 -30.29 -25.14
N ILE A 195 5.29 -29.53 -25.41
CA ILE A 195 5.74 -29.23 -26.79
C ILE A 195 7.07 -29.96 -27.12
N GLY A 196 7.79 -30.38 -26.12
CA GLY A 196 9.08 -31.11 -26.26
C GLY A 196 8.90 -32.58 -26.30
#